data_928d7c3a72c92793c6138a0e98286100
#
_entry.id   928d7c3a72c92793c6138a0e98286100
#
_cell.length_a   1.000
_cell.length_b   1.000
_cell.length_c   1.000
_cell.angle_alpha   90.00
_cell.angle_beta   90.00
_cell.angle_gamma   90.00
#
_symmetry.space_group_name_H-M   'P 1'
#
loop_
_entity.id
_entity.type
_entity.pdbx_description
1 polymer ?
#
loop_
_entity_poly.entity_id
_entity_poly.type
_entity_poly.pdbx_seq_one_letter_code
_entity_poly.pdbx_strand_id
1 'polypeptide(L)'
;LVDILGWTKADARVRALELLNEVHIDNPERVMASYPHELSGGMRQRVLIASAFAANPKLVIADEPTTALDVTVQKQILRLIRELQARHSTAMVFVTHDLGVVSKVCQRLSVLYGGKIVENSSVPDFFEGPQHAYSRALLAATPKYTDPDASLLPVDEAVIDAVAAEVVTADKEWRHGG
;
A
#
# COMPACT_ATOMS: atom_id res chain seq x y z
N LEU A 1 8.46 21.02 -4.26
CA LEU A 1 9.12 21.73 -3.16
C LEU A 1 9.15 23.25 -3.44
N VAL A 2 9.66 23.68 -4.58
CA VAL A 2 9.76 25.13 -4.90
C VAL A 2 8.37 25.76 -4.95
N ASP A 3 7.50 25.28 -5.84
CA ASP A 3 6.21 25.93 -6.13
C ASP A 3 5.17 25.76 -5.00
N ILE A 4 5.28 24.71 -4.21
CA ILE A 4 4.28 24.38 -3.17
C ILE A 4 4.74 24.84 -1.78
N LEU A 5 6.03 24.64 -1.46
CA LEU A 5 6.58 24.93 -0.14
C LEU A 5 7.44 26.20 -0.10
N GLY A 6 7.63 26.87 -1.23
CA GLY A 6 8.40 28.11 -1.33
C GLY A 6 9.91 27.92 -1.11
N TRP A 7 10.44 26.71 -1.28
CA TRP A 7 11.86 26.44 -1.10
C TRP A 7 12.70 27.08 -2.20
N THR A 8 13.93 27.40 -1.91
CA THR A 8 14.85 27.81 -2.97
C THR A 8 15.14 26.64 -3.90
N LYS A 9 15.50 26.92 -5.15
CA LYS A 9 15.90 25.86 -6.09
C LYS A 9 17.11 25.07 -5.59
N ALA A 10 18.02 25.73 -4.89
CA ALA A 10 19.20 25.10 -4.31
C ALA A 10 18.81 24.10 -3.21
N ASP A 11 18.00 24.51 -2.22
CA ASP A 11 17.57 23.64 -1.13
C ASP A 11 16.71 22.48 -1.63
N ALA A 12 15.81 22.75 -2.57
CA ALA A 12 14.98 21.70 -3.19
C ALA A 12 15.84 20.65 -3.94
N ARG A 13 16.94 21.10 -4.60
CA ARG A 13 17.88 20.19 -5.28
C ARG A 13 18.64 19.32 -4.26
N VAL A 14 19.16 19.92 -3.20
CA VAL A 14 19.86 19.19 -2.14
C VAL A 14 18.93 18.10 -1.56
N ARG A 15 17.72 18.50 -1.17
CA ARG A 15 16.73 17.56 -0.63
C ARG A 15 16.38 16.43 -1.59
N ALA A 16 16.22 16.72 -2.88
CA ALA A 16 15.94 15.71 -3.88
C ALA A 16 17.08 14.70 -4.01
N LEU A 17 18.33 15.15 -4.00
CA LEU A 17 19.51 14.27 -4.05
C LEU A 17 19.60 13.38 -2.79
N GLU A 18 19.36 13.96 -1.60
CA GLU A 18 19.28 13.17 -0.37
C GLU A 18 18.27 12.04 -0.47
N LEU A 19 17.04 12.37 -0.91
CA LEU A 19 15.97 11.37 -1.06
C LEU A 19 16.29 10.30 -2.09
N LEU A 20 16.90 10.66 -3.22
CA LEU A 20 17.33 9.68 -4.22
C LEU A 20 18.39 8.73 -3.66
N ASN A 21 19.29 9.21 -2.80
CA ASN A 21 20.22 8.36 -2.07
C ASN A 21 19.49 7.46 -1.06
N GLU A 22 18.53 8.00 -0.31
CA GLU A 22 17.73 7.24 0.66
C GLU A 22 16.95 6.10 0.02
N VAL A 23 16.49 6.26 -1.23
CA VAL A 23 15.82 5.20 -2.00
C VAL A 23 16.79 4.33 -2.80
N HIS A 24 18.08 4.41 -2.51
CA HIS A 24 19.13 3.59 -3.14
C HIS A 24 19.15 3.71 -4.68
N ILE A 25 19.05 4.94 -5.18
CA ILE A 25 19.27 5.23 -6.59
C ILE A 25 20.78 5.38 -6.83
N ASP A 26 21.32 4.55 -7.70
CA ASP A 26 22.68 4.70 -8.20
C ASP A 26 22.75 5.93 -9.09
N ASN A 27 23.77 6.78 -8.87
CA ASN A 27 23.99 8.00 -9.63
C ASN A 27 22.79 8.97 -9.62
N PRO A 28 22.41 9.51 -8.45
CA PRO A 28 21.22 10.33 -8.28
C PRO A 28 21.24 11.62 -9.13
N GLU A 29 22.41 12.18 -9.40
CA GLU A 29 22.56 13.38 -10.23
C GLU A 29 22.18 13.12 -11.68
N ARG A 30 22.55 11.97 -12.22
CA ARG A 30 22.11 11.54 -13.55
C ARG A 30 20.58 11.38 -13.59
N VAL A 31 20.00 10.74 -12.57
CA VAL A 31 18.55 10.52 -12.51
C VAL A 31 17.80 11.84 -12.38
N MET A 32 18.33 12.81 -11.65
CA MET A 32 17.78 14.18 -11.58
C MET A 32 17.72 14.88 -12.93
N ALA A 33 18.59 14.52 -13.87
CA ALA A 33 18.63 15.07 -15.23
C ALA A 33 17.89 14.21 -16.26
N SER A 34 17.41 13.02 -15.88
CA SER A 34 16.75 12.07 -16.77
C SER A 34 15.24 12.28 -16.82
N TYR A 35 14.64 11.91 -17.94
CA TYR A 35 13.19 11.83 -18.08
C TYR A 35 12.66 10.49 -17.56
N PRO A 36 11.38 10.42 -17.10
CA PRO A 36 10.81 9.19 -16.55
C PRO A 36 10.88 7.98 -17.49
N HIS A 37 10.80 8.18 -18.81
CA HIS A 37 10.86 7.10 -19.79
C HIS A 37 12.27 6.50 -19.94
N GLU A 38 13.31 7.21 -19.50
CA GLU A 38 14.71 6.73 -19.51
C GLU A 38 15.04 5.87 -18.31
N LEU A 39 14.13 5.81 -17.31
CA LEU A 39 14.31 5.05 -16.08
C LEU A 39 13.65 3.67 -16.17
N SER A 40 14.29 2.66 -15.58
CA SER A 40 13.66 1.34 -15.40
C SER A 40 12.41 1.43 -14.54
N GLY A 41 11.53 0.41 -14.59
CA GLY A 41 10.31 0.35 -13.77
C GLY A 41 10.61 0.48 -12.28
N GLY A 42 11.60 -0.26 -11.78
CA GLY A 42 12.02 -0.19 -10.38
C GLY A 42 12.62 1.17 -9.99
N MET A 43 13.36 1.82 -10.89
CA MET A 43 13.89 3.16 -10.64
C MET A 43 12.74 4.19 -10.59
N ARG A 44 11.77 4.12 -11.51
CA ARG A 44 10.58 4.99 -11.46
C ARG A 44 9.82 4.86 -10.16
N GLN A 45 9.63 3.62 -9.69
CA GLN A 45 8.95 3.36 -8.43
C GLN A 45 9.71 3.96 -7.25
N ARG A 46 11.04 3.82 -7.20
CA ARG A 46 11.90 4.42 -6.15
C ARG A 46 11.81 5.95 -6.17
N VAL A 47 11.84 6.58 -7.34
CA VAL A 47 11.68 8.04 -7.50
C VAL A 47 10.30 8.48 -7.04
N LEU A 48 9.24 7.75 -7.36
CA LEU A 48 7.88 8.03 -6.89
C LEU A 48 7.80 7.98 -5.36
N ILE A 49 8.37 6.94 -4.75
CA ILE A 49 8.45 6.82 -3.29
C ILE A 49 9.23 7.98 -2.67
N ALA A 50 10.40 8.33 -3.21
CA ALA A 50 11.19 9.49 -2.78
C ALA A 50 10.36 10.78 -2.81
N SER A 51 9.59 10.97 -3.87
CA SER A 51 8.71 12.15 -4.03
C SER A 51 7.64 12.23 -2.95
N ALA A 52 7.07 11.10 -2.51
CA ALA A 52 6.09 11.06 -1.44
C ALA A 52 6.67 11.53 -0.09
N PHE A 53 7.95 11.29 0.16
CA PHE A 53 8.64 11.71 1.40
C PHE A 53 9.31 13.09 1.30
N ALA A 54 9.24 13.76 0.14
CA ALA A 54 10.00 14.99 -0.11
C ALA A 54 9.67 16.13 0.87
N ALA A 55 8.42 16.27 1.23
CA ALA A 55 7.93 17.32 2.13
C ALA A 55 7.92 16.92 3.63
N ASN A 56 8.58 15.82 4.01
CA ASN A 56 8.52 15.26 5.35
C ASN A 56 7.07 15.10 5.87
N PRO A 57 6.21 14.35 5.16
CA PRO A 57 4.80 14.24 5.48
C PRO A 57 4.59 13.49 6.80
N LYS A 58 3.54 13.86 7.54
CA LYS A 58 3.09 13.10 8.71
C LYS A 58 2.36 11.81 8.33
N LEU A 59 1.76 11.79 7.15
CA LEU A 59 0.99 10.65 6.62
C LEU A 59 1.30 10.49 5.13
N VAL A 60 1.54 9.24 4.71
CA VAL A 60 1.62 8.83 3.32
C VAL A 60 0.52 7.81 3.04
N ILE A 61 -0.21 7.98 1.93
CA ILE A 61 -1.14 7.00 1.41
C ILE A 61 -0.46 6.30 0.24
N ALA A 62 -0.26 5.00 0.38
CA ALA A 62 0.34 4.14 -0.63
C ALA A 62 -0.77 3.26 -1.25
N ASP A 63 -1.21 3.64 -2.44
CA ASP A 63 -2.24 2.94 -3.19
C ASP A 63 -1.59 2.00 -4.20
N GLU A 64 -1.74 0.69 -3.97
CA GLU A 64 -1.17 -0.40 -4.77
C GLU A 64 0.32 -0.19 -5.15
N PRO A 65 1.21 0.15 -4.19
CA PRO A 65 2.56 0.62 -4.51
C PRO A 65 3.49 -0.44 -5.09
N THR A 66 3.06 -1.70 -5.11
CA THR A 66 3.84 -2.83 -5.63
C THR A 66 3.16 -3.57 -6.77
N THR A 67 2.03 -3.08 -7.27
CA THR A 67 1.32 -3.65 -8.42
C THR A 67 2.20 -3.61 -9.66
N ALA A 68 2.16 -4.68 -10.46
CA ALA A 68 2.95 -4.89 -11.67
C ALA A 68 4.48 -4.97 -11.48
N LEU A 69 4.94 -5.20 -10.24
CA LEU A 69 6.34 -5.51 -9.95
C LEU A 69 6.55 -7.02 -9.81
N ASP A 70 7.71 -7.51 -10.26
CA ASP A 70 8.10 -8.88 -9.95
C ASP A 70 8.34 -9.08 -8.45
N VAL A 71 8.25 -10.33 -7.97
CA VAL A 71 8.34 -10.67 -6.54
C VAL A 71 9.62 -10.17 -5.87
N THR A 72 10.73 -10.14 -6.61
CA THR A 72 12.01 -9.69 -6.08
C THR A 72 12.03 -8.18 -5.87
N VAL A 73 11.60 -7.44 -6.87
CA VAL A 73 11.48 -5.97 -6.80
C VAL A 73 10.43 -5.58 -5.75
N GLN A 74 9.28 -6.27 -5.69
CA GLN A 74 8.26 -6.05 -4.66
C GLN A 74 8.85 -6.13 -3.25
N LYS A 75 9.62 -7.18 -2.94
CA LYS A 75 10.28 -7.32 -1.62
C LYS A 75 11.23 -6.16 -1.33
N GLN A 76 12.00 -5.71 -2.31
CA GLN A 76 12.91 -4.58 -2.15
C GLN A 76 12.16 -3.26 -1.88
N ILE A 77 11.07 -3.01 -2.61
CA ILE A 77 10.24 -1.82 -2.43
C ILE A 77 9.56 -1.80 -1.07
N LEU A 78 9.00 -2.92 -0.62
CA LEU A 78 8.38 -3.02 0.70
C LEU A 78 9.39 -2.78 1.84
N ARG A 79 10.61 -3.30 1.68
CA ARG A 79 11.68 -3.04 2.63
C ARG A 79 12.06 -1.56 2.65
N LEU A 80 12.24 -0.94 1.49
CA LEU A 80 12.54 0.47 1.34
C LEU A 80 11.46 1.36 1.99
N ILE A 81 10.18 1.08 1.75
CA ILE A 81 9.06 1.82 2.35
C ILE A 81 9.13 1.76 3.88
N ARG A 82 9.40 0.60 4.47
CA ARG A 82 9.56 0.44 5.92
C ARG A 82 10.75 1.22 6.48
N GLU A 83 11.86 1.22 5.76
CA GLU A 83 13.07 1.98 6.14
C GLU A 83 12.79 3.49 6.16
N LEU A 84 12.12 4.00 5.12
CA LEU A 84 11.72 5.41 5.04
C LEU A 84 10.68 5.78 6.11
N GLN A 85 9.68 4.93 6.31
CA GLN A 85 8.67 5.13 7.35
C GLN A 85 9.32 5.27 8.74
N ALA A 86 10.25 4.38 9.07
CA ALA A 86 10.96 4.43 10.34
C ALA A 86 11.86 5.66 10.46
N ARG A 87 12.59 6.00 9.39
CA ARG A 87 13.50 7.16 9.37
C ARG A 87 12.79 8.49 9.51
N HIS A 88 11.67 8.66 8.82
CA HIS A 88 10.90 9.91 8.81
C HIS A 88 9.78 9.93 9.86
N SER A 89 9.59 8.86 10.64
CA SER A 89 8.48 8.73 11.61
C SER A 89 7.13 9.05 11.01
N THR A 90 6.90 8.61 9.76
CA THR A 90 5.70 8.89 8.97
C THR A 90 4.66 7.81 9.17
N ALA A 91 3.41 8.17 9.46
CA ALA A 91 2.28 7.24 9.42
C ALA A 91 1.98 6.83 7.97
N MET A 92 1.52 5.57 7.77
CA MET A 92 1.17 5.11 6.43
C MET A 92 -0.21 4.43 6.41
N VAL A 93 -0.99 4.76 5.38
CA VAL A 93 -2.14 3.97 4.95
C VAL A 93 -1.73 3.22 3.69
N PHE A 94 -1.85 1.90 3.76
CA PHE A 94 -1.45 1.01 2.66
C PHE A 94 -2.72 0.41 2.06
N VAL A 95 -3.02 0.72 0.80
CA VAL A 95 -4.14 0.13 0.07
C VAL A 95 -3.58 -0.98 -0.83
N THR A 96 -4.07 -2.20 -0.66
CA THR A 96 -3.64 -3.35 -1.45
C THR A 96 -4.66 -4.48 -1.36
N HIS A 97 -4.70 -5.32 -2.38
CA HIS A 97 -5.44 -6.58 -2.38
C HIS A 97 -4.55 -7.78 -1.97
N ASP A 98 -3.26 -7.57 -1.75
CA ASP A 98 -2.29 -8.64 -1.40
C ASP A 98 -2.16 -8.78 0.12
N LEU A 99 -2.85 -9.76 0.71
CA LEU A 99 -2.76 -10.08 2.14
C LEU A 99 -1.33 -10.50 2.56
N GLY A 100 -0.52 -11.02 1.64
CA GLY A 100 0.89 -11.32 1.89
C GLY A 100 1.73 -10.04 2.07
N VAL A 101 1.35 -8.94 1.44
CA VAL A 101 1.94 -7.61 1.67
C VAL A 101 1.48 -7.08 3.03
N VAL A 102 0.17 -7.12 3.31
CA VAL A 102 -0.40 -6.66 4.58
C VAL A 102 0.30 -7.31 5.77
N SER A 103 0.49 -8.63 5.74
CA SER A 103 1.15 -9.39 6.81
C SER A 103 2.58 -8.94 7.11
N LYS A 104 3.27 -8.33 6.14
CA LYS A 104 4.68 -7.94 6.26
C LYS A 104 4.89 -6.49 6.66
N VAL A 105 3.96 -5.60 6.33
CA VAL A 105 4.19 -4.14 6.47
C VAL A 105 3.18 -3.44 7.37
N CYS A 106 2.02 -4.04 7.64
CA CYS A 106 0.95 -3.41 8.40
C CYS A 106 0.88 -3.96 9.83
N GLN A 107 0.39 -3.15 10.78
CA GLN A 107 0.08 -3.54 12.15
C GLN A 107 -1.41 -3.78 12.32
N ARG A 108 -2.23 -3.04 11.59
CA ARG A 108 -3.69 -3.14 11.57
C ARG A 108 -4.18 -3.17 10.15
N LEU A 109 -5.35 -3.71 9.94
CA LEU A 109 -6.01 -3.70 8.64
C LEU A 109 -7.49 -3.41 8.78
N SER A 110 -8.05 -2.88 7.70
CA SER A 110 -9.49 -2.74 7.51
C SER A 110 -9.86 -3.41 6.19
N VAL A 111 -10.81 -4.33 6.23
CA VAL A 111 -11.35 -4.96 5.04
C VAL A 111 -12.51 -4.12 4.53
N LEU A 112 -12.45 -3.75 3.25
CA LEU A 112 -13.48 -2.95 2.59
C LEU A 112 -14.24 -3.78 1.58
N TYR A 113 -15.56 -3.59 1.56
CA TYR A 113 -16.44 -4.09 0.50
C TYR A 113 -17.49 -3.02 0.16
N GLY A 114 -17.68 -2.73 -1.14
CA GLY A 114 -18.68 -1.75 -1.59
C GLY A 114 -18.55 -0.36 -0.93
N GLY A 115 -17.31 0.07 -0.59
CA GLY A 115 -17.07 1.36 0.08
C GLY A 115 -17.29 1.36 1.59
N LYS A 116 -17.63 0.23 2.20
CA LYS A 116 -17.83 0.07 3.65
C LYS A 116 -16.70 -0.75 4.27
N ILE A 117 -16.31 -0.40 5.50
CA ILE A 117 -15.43 -1.24 6.30
C ILE A 117 -16.28 -2.35 6.93
N VAL A 118 -16.03 -3.59 6.51
CA VAL A 118 -16.72 -4.78 7.03
C VAL A 118 -15.99 -5.42 8.19
N GLU A 119 -14.68 -5.22 8.28
CA GLU A 119 -13.88 -5.66 9.42
C GLU A 119 -12.69 -4.73 9.67
N ASN A 120 -12.34 -4.52 10.95
CA ASN A 120 -11.16 -3.77 11.38
C ASN A 120 -10.51 -4.53 12.54
N SER A 121 -9.27 -4.98 12.34
CA SER A 121 -8.55 -5.77 13.35
C SER A 121 -7.05 -5.50 13.35
N SER A 122 -6.34 -6.07 14.33
CA SER A 122 -4.89 -6.20 14.22
C SER A 122 -4.53 -7.25 13.16
N VAL A 123 -3.35 -7.12 12.55
CA VAL A 123 -2.90 -8.08 11.56
C VAL A 123 -2.77 -9.50 12.14
N PRO A 124 -2.19 -9.71 13.35
CA PRO A 124 -2.16 -11.03 13.97
C PRO A 124 -3.55 -11.64 14.13
N ASP A 125 -4.51 -10.91 14.74
CA ASP A 125 -5.86 -11.41 14.99
C ASP A 125 -6.59 -11.77 13.69
N PHE A 126 -6.42 -10.98 12.64
CA PHE A 126 -6.98 -11.27 11.33
C PHE A 126 -6.47 -12.58 10.75
N PHE A 127 -5.16 -12.84 10.81
CA PHE A 127 -4.59 -14.08 10.27
C PHE A 127 -4.84 -15.29 11.15
N GLU A 128 -5.09 -15.11 12.46
CA GLU A 128 -5.50 -16.17 13.37
C GLU A 128 -6.95 -16.58 13.16
N GLY A 129 -7.87 -15.61 12.98
CA GLY A 129 -9.29 -15.90 12.78
C GLY A 129 -10.13 -14.66 12.49
N PRO A 130 -10.35 -14.31 11.21
CA PRO A 130 -11.19 -13.17 10.85
C PRO A 130 -12.62 -13.32 11.35
N GLN A 131 -13.22 -12.25 11.85
CA GLN A 131 -14.55 -12.30 12.44
C GLN A 131 -15.66 -12.20 11.39
N HIS A 132 -15.47 -11.43 10.34
CA HIS A 132 -16.46 -11.26 9.28
C HIS A 132 -16.44 -12.43 8.28
N ALA A 133 -17.61 -12.87 7.80
CA ALA A 133 -17.72 -13.98 6.85
C ALA A 133 -16.95 -13.73 5.54
N TYR A 134 -17.06 -12.51 4.99
CA TYR A 134 -16.32 -12.09 3.81
C TYR A 134 -14.79 -12.13 4.03
N SER A 135 -14.32 -11.68 5.17
CA SER A 135 -12.88 -11.70 5.51
C SER A 135 -12.33 -13.13 5.62
N ARG A 136 -13.12 -14.06 6.20
CA ARG A 136 -12.76 -15.49 6.24
C ARG A 136 -12.65 -16.07 4.84
N ALA A 137 -13.62 -15.77 3.98
CA ALA A 137 -13.62 -16.24 2.59
C ALA A 137 -12.44 -15.64 1.80
N LEU A 138 -12.15 -14.34 1.99
CA LEU A 138 -11.02 -13.67 1.38
C LEU A 138 -9.68 -14.28 1.80
N LEU A 139 -9.51 -14.56 3.09
CA LEU A 139 -8.31 -15.21 3.61
C LEU A 139 -8.17 -16.64 3.08
N ALA A 140 -9.27 -17.39 3.00
CA ALA A 140 -9.28 -18.76 2.47
C ALA A 140 -8.95 -18.80 0.96
N ALA A 141 -9.38 -17.79 0.19
CA ALA A 141 -9.08 -17.65 -1.24
C ALA A 141 -7.65 -17.15 -1.52
N THR A 142 -6.91 -16.71 -0.49
CA THR A 142 -5.55 -16.20 -0.65
C THR A 142 -4.55 -17.37 -0.76
N PRO A 143 -3.66 -17.38 -1.77
CA PRO A 143 -2.66 -18.42 -1.93
C PRO A 143 -1.78 -18.58 -0.69
N LYS A 144 -1.70 -19.80 -0.18
CA LYS A 144 -0.74 -20.14 0.87
C LYS A 144 0.57 -20.55 0.20
N TYR A 145 1.63 -19.80 0.37
CA TYR A 145 2.95 -20.14 -0.18
C TYR A 145 3.50 -21.50 0.31
N THR A 146 2.88 -22.08 1.34
CA THR A 146 3.24 -23.39 1.90
C THR A 146 2.55 -24.56 1.23
N ASP A 147 1.55 -24.31 0.38
CA ASP A 147 0.80 -25.34 -0.35
C ASP A 147 0.59 -24.89 -1.81
N PRO A 148 1.55 -25.21 -2.72
CA PRO A 148 1.47 -24.83 -4.13
C PRO A 148 0.30 -25.49 -4.88
N ASP A 149 -0.21 -26.60 -4.35
CA ASP A 149 -1.31 -27.37 -4.96
C ASP A 149 -2.69 -26.98 -4.40
N ALA A 150 -2.75 -26.07 -3.43
CA ALA A 150 -4.02 -25.53 -2.94
C ALA A 150 -4.72 -24.78 -4.09
N SER A 151 -5.79 -25.38 -4.62
CA SER A 151 -6.61 -24.72 -5.62
C SER A 151 -7.17 -23.41 -5.06
N LEU A 152 -6.90 -22.32 -5.77
CA LEU A 152 -7.51 -21.02 -5.50
C LEU A 152 -9.01 -21.14 -5.73
N LEU A 153 -9.76 -21.31 -4.66
CA LEU A 153 -11.21 -21.26 -4.75
C LEU A 153 -11.61 -19.76 -4.71
N PRO A 154 -12.39 -19.30 -5.68
CA PRO A 154 -12.95 -17.96 -5.60
C PRO A 154 -13.82 -17.84 -4.32
N VAL A 155 -14.01 -16.61 -3.85
CA VAL A 155 -14.96 -16.35 -2.76
C VAL A 155 -16.34 -16.83 -3.22
N ASP A 156 -17.04 -17.61 -2.38
CA ASP A 156 -18.36 -18.15 -2.66
C ASP A 156 -19.36 -17.01 -2.97
N GLU A 157 -20.14 -17.15 -4.04
CA GLU A 157 -21.15 -16.18 -4.46
C GLU A 157 -22.15 -15.86 -3.33
N ALA A 158 -22.54 -16.87 -2.56
CA ALA A 158 -23.44 -16.67 -1.41
C ALA A 158 -22.84 -15.72 -0.35
N VAL A 159 -21.52 -15.77 -0.15
CA VAL A 159 -20.84 -14.84 0.77
C VAL A 159 -20.79 -13.43 0.17
N ILE A 160 -20.57 -13.32 -1.15
CA ILE A 160 -20.59 -12.05 -1.87
C ILE A 160 -21.98 -11.41 -1.80
N ASP A 161 -23.03 -12.17 -2.06
CA ASP A 161 -24.42 -11.70 -2.01
C ASP A 161 -24.80 -11.26 -0.60
N ALA A 162 -24.40 -12.00 0.41
CA ALA A 162 -24.67 -11.65 1.81
C ALA A 162 -24.01 -10.32 2.20
N VAL A 163 -22.72 -10.12 1.90
CA VAL A 163 -22.02 -8.87 2.22
C VAL A 163 -22.54 -7.70 1.38
N ALA A 164 -22.94 -7.94 0.13
CA ALA A 164 -23.56 -6.92 -0.70
C ALA A 164 -24.91 -6.45 -0.11
N ALA A 165 -25.74 -7.36 0.37
CA ALA A 165 -27.00 -7.03 1.04
C ALA A 165 -26.78 -6.25 2.35
N GLU A 166 -25.77 -6.61 3.13
CA GLU A 166 -25.36 -5.89 4.35
C GLU A 166 -24.97 -4.44 4.04
N VAL A 167 -24.13 -4.22 3.02
CA VAL A 167 -23.70 -2.88 2.59
C VAL A 167 -24.89 -2.04 2.12
N VAL A 168 -25.81 -2.61 1.32
CA VAL A 168 -27.02 -1.91 0.87
C VAL A 168 -27.92 -1.51 2.04
N THR A 169 -28.02 -2.35 3.05
CA THR A 169 -28.80 -2.06 4.27
C THR A 169 -28.18 -0.90 5.05
N ALA A 170 -26.88 -0.95 5.29
CA ALA A 170 -26.14 0.11 5.96
C ALA A 170 -26.20 1.46 5.21
N ASP A 171 -26.23 1.45 3.88
CA ASP A 171 -26.40 2.66 3.07
C ASP A 171 -27.80 3.27 3.20
N LYS A 172 -28.84 2.45 3.30
CA LYS A 172 -30.22 2.93 3.54
C LYS A 172 -30.33 3.57 4.92
N GLU A 173 -29.78 2.95 5.94
CA GLU A 173 -29.78 3.49 7.30
C GLU A 173 -29.04 4.84 7.39
N TRP A 174 -27.89 4.95 6.74
CA TRP A 174 -27.12 6.20 6.69
C TRP A 174 -27.88 7.33 5.99
N ARG A 175 -28.60 7.05 4.89
CA ARG A 175 -29.40 8.04 4.15
C ARG A 175 -30.64 8.50 4.90
N HIS A 176 -31.17 7.70 5.81
CA HIS A 176 -32.39 7.99 6.56
C HIS A 176 -32.13 8.45 7.99
N GLY A 177 -30.89 8.38 8.47
CA GLY A 177 -30.49 8.73 9.84
C GLY A 177 -29.78 10.09 9.98
N GLY A 178 -29.68 10.89 8.91
CA GLY A 178 -29.06 12.21 8.87
C GLY A 178 -30.08 13.35 8.81
#